data_83c75d906391b94bf2ea2d60ec3c3a25
#
_entry.id   83c75d906391b94bf2ea2d60ec3c3a25
#
_cell.length_a   1.000
_cell.length_b   1.000
_cell.length_c   1.000
_cell.angle_alpha   90.00
_cell.angle_beta   90.00
_cell.angle_gamma   90.00
#
_symmetry.space_group_name_H-M   'P 1'
#
loop_
_entity.id
_entity.type
_entity.pdbx_description
1 polymer ?
#
loop_
_entity_poly.entity_id
_entity_poly.type
_entity_poly.pdbx_seq_one_letter_code
_entity_poly.pdbx_strand_id
1 'polypeptide(L)'
;MAYGILLLLLGGLLLANICMGSVTIPLEGIFRFIKGEALSQVETNILFQIRLPRALSAAILGGALGLSGYLLQTFFHNPIAGPFVLGISSGAKLTVALVMVFLLGQAVKVSSAALILSAFFGAFLSMGFVLLMAKAVDKMSMLIVSGVMIGYICSAITDFVVTFAEDSDIVNLHGWSQGSFSGMSWSNVQVAAIVVGIAA
;
A
#
# COMPACT_ATOMS: atom_id res chain seq x y z
N MET A 1 -19.66 13.67 -17.03
CA MET A 1 -20.36 12.38 -16.81
C MET A 1 -19.45 11.31 -16.17
N ALA A 2 -18.25 11.00 -16.70
CA ALA A 2 -17.37 9.96 -16.16
C ALA A 2 -17.02 10.14 -14.67
N TYR A 3 -16.62 11.33 -14.25
CA TYR A 3 -16.29 11.62 -12.85
C TYR A 3 -17.47 11.42 -11.88
N GLY A 4 -18.71 11.76 -12.31
CA GLY A 4 -19.91 11.53 -11.50
C GLY A 4 -20.17 10.03 -11.28
N ILE A 5 -19.99 9.23 -12.31
CA ILE A 5 -20.12 7.76 -12.21
C ILE A 5 -19.05 7.18 -11.30
N LEU A 6 -17.80 7.64 -11.40
CA LEU A 6 -16.71 7.19 -10.54
C LEU A 6 -16.95 7.54 -9.06
N LEU A 7 -17.44 8.74 -8.78
CA LEU A 7 -17.80 9.15 -7.41
C LEU A 7 -18.96 8.34 -6.84
N LEU A 8 -19.98 8.05 -7.65
CA LEU A 8 -21.09 7.19 -7.24
C LEU A 8 -20.63 5.75 -6.97
N LEU A 9 -19.75 5.21 -7.84
CA LEU A 9 -19.15 3.89 -7.62
C LEU A 9 -18.29 3.87 -6.36
N LEU A 10 -17.45 4.87 -6.13
CA LEU A 10 -16.64 4.97 -4.92
C LEU A 10 -17.52 5.02 -3.66
N GLY A 11 -18.56 5.87 -3.66
CA GLY A 11 -19.51 5.95 -2.55
C GLY A 11 -20.24 4.63 -2.32
N GLY A 12 -20.71 3.98 -3.38
CA GLY A 12 -21.35 2.67 -3.31
C GLY A 12 -20.45 1.57 -2.77
N LEU A 13 -19.18 1.52 -3.21
CA LEU A 13 -18.19 0.56 -2.73
C LEU A 13 -17.81 0.81 -1.26
N LEU A 14 -17.68 2.08 -0.84
CA LEU A 14 -17.43 2.41 0.57
C LEU A 14 -18.62 2.00 1.44
N LEU A 15 -19.85 2.27 1.02
CA LEU A 15 -21.06 1.81 1.72
C LEU A 15 -21.13 0.30 1.78
N ALA A 16 -20.87 -0.40 0.68
CA ALA A 16 -20.83 -1.86 0.65
C ALA A 16 -19.78 -2.41 1.63
N ASN A 17 -18.59 -1.83 1.68
CA ASN A 17 -17.53 -2.21 2.62
C ASN A 17 -17.94 -2.02 4.08
N ILE A 18 -18.72 -0.96 4.37
CA ILE A 18 -19.23 -0.69 5.71
C ILE A 18 -20.35 -1.66 6.09
N CYS A 19 -21.21 -2.06 5.15
CA CYS A 19 -22.36 -2.93 5.41
C CYS A 19 -21.98 -4.41 5.43
N MET A 20 -21.09 -4.84 4.53
CA MET A 20 -20.75 -6.25 4.31
C MET A 20 -19.53 -6.67 5.12
N GLY A 21 -19.56 -7.87 5.68
CA GLY A 21 -18.46 -8.48 6.44
C GLY A 21 -18.95 -9.70 7.20
N SER A 22 -18.11 -10.25 8.10
CA SER A 22 -18.47 -11.41 8.94
C SER A 22 -19.72 -11.18 9.81
N VAL A 23 -20.01 -9.93 10.16
CA VAL A 23 -21.27 -9.49 10.74
C VAL A 23 -21.91 -8.51 9.77
N THR A 24 -23.09 -8.80 9.26
CA THR A 24 -23.80 -7.88 8.36
C THR A 24 -24.47 -6.78 9.19
N ILE A 25 -24.12 -5.52 8.89
CA ILE A 25 -24.82 -4.36 9.44
C ILE A 25 -25.81 -3.90 8.36
N PRO A 26 -27.12 -4.04 8.58
CA PRO A 26 -28.10 -3.65 7.57
C PRO A 26 -28.06 -2.13 7.33
N LEU A 27 -28.30 -1.71 6.09
CA LEU A 27 -28.36 -0.29 5.74
C LEU A 27 -29.32 0.51 6.64
N GLU A 28 -30.43 -0.11 7.04
CA GLU A 28 -31.35 0.49 7.99
C GLU A 28 -30.70 0.82 9.34
N GLY A 29 -29.78 -0.02 9.82
CA GLY A 29 -29.01 0.22 11.05
C GLY A 29 -28.12 1.45 10.92
N ILE A 30 -27.47 1.63 9.78
CA ILE A 30 -26.65 2.81 9.50
C ILE A 30 -27.52 4.07 9.41
N PHE A 31 -28.68 4.00 8.75
CA PHE A 31 -29.61 5.13 8.69
C PHE A 31 -30.21 5.48 10.06
N ARG A 32 -30.54 4.49 10.90
CA ARG A 32 -30.97 4.73 12.29
C ARG A 32 -29.90 5.40 13.11
N PHE A 33 -28.64 4.92 12.97
CA PHE A 33 -27.49 5.53 13.64
C PHE A 33 -27.30 7.00 13.24
N ILE A 34 -27.39 7.33 11.95
CA ILE A 34 -27.32 8.73 11.46
C ILE A 34 -28.47 9.58 12.03
N LYS A 35 -29.64 8.97 12.29
CA LYS A 35 -30.79 9.63 12.94
C LYS A 35 -30.66 9.73 14.46
N GLY A 36 -29.55 9.26 15.05
CA GLY A 36 -29.30 9.32 16.49
C GLY A 36 -29.83 8.13 17.29
N GLU A 37 -30.30 7.06 16.64
CA GLU A 37 -30.66 5.82 17.32
C GLU A 37 -29.39 5.00 17.64
N ALA A 38 -29.34 4.40 18.83
CA ALA A 38 -28.18 3.61 19.25
C ALA A 38 -28.11 2.26 18.51
N LEU A 39 -26.99 1.99 17.89
CA LEU A 39 -26.62 0.64 17.47
C LEU A 39 -26.27 -0.22 18.70
N SER A 40 -26.29 -1.55 18.56
CA SER A 40 -25.75 -2.42 19.60
C SER A 40 -24.26 -2.10 19.85
N GLN A 41 -23.78 -2.34 21.06
CA GLN A 41 -22.35 -2.10 21.41
C GLN A 41 -21.39 -2.85 20.48
N VAL A 42 -21.77 -4.05 20.05
CA VAL A 42 -20.96 -4.89 19.13
C VAL A 42 -20.91 -4.25 17.74
N GLU A 43 -22.04 -3.84 17.19
CA GLU A 43 -22.10 -3.19 15.87
C GLU A 43 -21.34 -1.87 15.86
N THR A 44 -21.47 -1.08 16.92
CA THR A 44 -20.73 0.18 17.09
C THR A 44 -19.23 -0.09 17.09
N ASN A 45 -18.75 -1.06 17.85
CA ASN A 45 -17.32 -1.40 17.90
C ASN A 45 -16.82 -1.90 16.54
N ILE A 46 -17.56 -2.77 15.85
CA ILE A 46 -17.19 -3.25 14.52
C ILE A 46 -17.12 -2.10 13.52
N LEU A 47 -18.11 -1.23 13.53
CA LEU A 47 -18.19 -0.10 12.62
C LEU A 47 -17.02 0.88 12.84
N PHE A 48 -16.84 1.34 14.08
CA PHE A 48 -15.89 2.41 14.39
C PHE A 48 -14.45 1.93 14.59
N GLN A 49 -14.22 0.73 15.12
CA GLN A 49 -12.87 0.27 15.42
C GLN A 49 -12.26 -0.59 14.30
N ILE A 50 -13.09 -1.15 13.42
CA ILE A 50 -12.61 -2.08 12.39
C ILE A 50 -12.89 -1.53 10.98
N ARG A 51 -14.17 -1.27 10.65
CA ARG A 51 -14.56 -1.00 9.27
C ARG A 51 -14.21 0.41 8.80
N LEU A 52 -14.50 1.42 9.60
CA LEU A 52 -14.19 2.81 9.24
C LEU A 52 -12.69 3.06 9.07
N PRO A 53 -11.80 2.66 10.01
CA PRO A 53 -10.37 2.83 9.80
C PRO A 53 -9.87 2.12 8.55
N ARG A 54 -10.36 0.91 8.28
CA ARG A 54 -10.00 0.13 7.09
C ARG A 54 -10.45 0.81 5.80
N ALA A 55 -11.72 1.24 5.73
CA ALA A 55 -12.27 1.91 4.55
C ALA A 55 -11.58 3.25 4.28
N LEU A 56 -11.33 4.05 5.32
CA LEU A 56 -10.61 5.33 5.19
C LEU A 56 -9.16 5.13 4.77
N SER A 57 -8.44 4.15 5.37
CA SER A 57 -7.07 3.82 4.94
C SER A 57 -7.03 3.42 3.47
N ALA A 58 -7.97 2.58 3.01
CA ALA A 58 -8.05 2.17 1.62
C ALA A 58 -8.31 3.36 0.68
N ALA A 59 -9.19 4.27 1.06
CA ALA A 59 -9.48 5.47 0.27
C ALA A 59 -8.27 6.42 0.19
N ILE A 60 -7.62 6.70 1.34
CA ILE A 60 -6.45 7.60 1.40
C ILE A 60 -5.27 7.01 0.61
N LEU A 61 -4.92 5.75 0.87
CA LEU A 61 -3.77 5.13 0.23
C LEU A 61 -4.04 4.83 -1.25
N GLY A 62 -5.27 4.46 -1.60
CA GLY A 62 -5.69 4.30 -3.00
C GLY A 62 -5.63 5.63 -3.77
N GLY A 63 -6.08 6.72 -3.16
CA GLY A 63 -5.96 8.06 -3.71
C GLY A 63 -4.50 8.49 -3.90
N ALA A 64 -3.64 8.21 -2.90
CA ALA A 64 -2.20 8.48 -2.99
C ALA A 64 -1.52 7.71 -4.12
N LEU A 65 -1.86 6.42 -4.29
CA LEU A 65 -1.37 5.61 -5.41
C LEU A 65 -1.84 6.16 -6.76
N GLY A 66 -3.11 6.57 -6.86
CA GLY A 66 -3.64 7.20 -8.07
C GLY A 66 -2.92 8.48 -8.42
N LEU A 67 -2.69 9.36 -7.43
CA LEU A 67 -1.95 10.60 -7.61
C LEU A 67 -0.50 10.35 -8.01
N SER A 68 0.20 9.43 -7.33
CA SER A 68 1.58 9.09 -7.67
C SER A 68 1.70 8.50 -9.08
N GLY A 69 0.75 7.64 -9.47
CA GLY A 69 0.67 7.12 -10.83
C GLY A 69 0.48 8.22 -11.88
N TYR A 70 -0.43 9.15 -11.62
CA TYR A 70 -0.66 10.30 -12.50
C TYR A 70 0.59 11.18 -12.65
N LEU A 71 1.27 11.50 -11.54
CA LEU A 71 2.50 12.29 -11.56
C LEU A 71 3.62 11.58 -12.34
N LEU A 72 3.81 10.28 -12.14
CA LEU A 72 4.79 9.49 -12.87
C LEU A 72 4.47 9.43 -14.37
N GLN A 73 3.22 9.17 -14.74
CA GLN A 73 2.78 9.15 -16.13
C GLN A 73 3.00 10.50 -16.81
N THR A 74 2.72 11.58 -16.10
CA THR A 74 2.95 12.94 -16.59
C THR A 74 4.44 13.22 -16.76
N PHE A 75 5.26 12.89 -15.76
CA PHE A 75 6.71 13.10 -15.80
C PHE A 75 7.38 12.32 -16.93
N PHE A 76 7.03 11.04 -17.09
CA PHE A 76 7.60 10.18 -18.14
C PHE A 76 6.94 10.36 -19.51
N HIS A 77 5.88 11.16 -19.62
CA HIS A 77 5.06 11.30 -20.83
C HIS A 77 4.63 9.94 -21.39
N ASN A 78 4.31 9.00 -20.49
CA ASN A 78 4.01 7.62 -20.85
C ASN A 78 2.94 7.03 -19.92
N PRO A 79 1.79 6.57 -20.45
CA PRO A 79 0.70 6.02 -19.65
C PRO A 79 1.03 4.68 -18.96
N ILE A 80 2.14 4.04 -19.33
CA ILE A 80 2.59 2.77 -18.72
C ILE A 80 3.42 3.04 -17.45
N ALA A 81 3.98 4.25 -17.29
CA ALA A 81 4.79 4.59 -16.14
C ALA A 81 3.98 4.55 -14.85
N GLY A 82 4.44 3.74 -13.90
CA GLY A 82 3.81 3.60 -12.59
C GLY A 82 4.80 3.06 -11.56
N PRO A 83 4.47 3.14 -10.24
CA PRO A 83 5.39 2.72 -9.18
C PRO A 83 5.84 1.26 -9.29
N PHE A 84 4.98 0.38 -9.78
CA PHE A 84 5.31 -1.04 -10.00
C PHE A 84 6.28 -1.22 -11.16
N VAL A 85 6.04 -0.53 -12.28
CA VAL A 85 6.85 -0.64 -13.49
C VAL A 85 8.26 -0.10 -13.28
N LEU A 86 8.41 0.91 -12.45
CA LEU A 86 9.71 1.53 -12.13
C LEU A 86 10.53 0.77 -11.08
N GLY A 87 10.11 -0.43 -10.68
CA GLY A 87 10.86 -1.28 -9.75
C GLY A 87 10.83 -0.81 -8.29
N ILE A 88 10.07 0.25 -7.97
CA ILE A 88 9.96 0.81 -6.62
C ILE A 88 9.45 -0.24 -5.63
N SER A 89 8.40 -0.96 -6.00
CA SER A 89 7.81 -2.02 -5.17
C SER A 89 8.75 -3.22 -4.98
N SER A 90 9.52 -3.59 -6.01
CA SER A 90 10.51 -4.67 -5.93
C SER A 90 11.67 -4.30 -5.00
N GLY A 91 12.12 -3.04 -5.04
CA GLY A 91 13.14 -2.54 -4.12
C GLY A 91 12.66 -2.51 -2.68
N ALA A 92 11.41 -2.07 -2.44
CA ALA A 92 10.79 -2.13 -1.13
C ALA A 92 10.71 -3.57 -0.60
N LYS A 93 10.28 -4.52 -1.44
CA LYS A 93 10.20 -5.94 -1.08
C LYS A 93 11.57 -6.52 -0.75
N LEU A 94 12.61 -6.18 -1.53
CA LEU A 94 13.97 -6.63 -1.28
C LEU A 94 14.48 -6.23 0.10
N THR A 95 14.36 -4.96 0.47
CA THR A 95 14.85 -4.48 1.77
C THR A 95 14.06 -5.06 2.94
N VAL A 96 12.75 -5.25 2.77
CA VAL A 96 11.91 -5.94 3.77
C VAL A 96 12.32 -7.41 3.91
N ALA A 97 12.58 -8.11 2.79
CA ALA A 97 13.08 -9.49 2.82
C ALA A 97 14.42 -9.59 3.58
N LEU A 98 15.36 -8.68 3.29
CA LEU A 98 16.64 -8.62 4.02
C LEU A 98 16.44 -8.42 5.53
N VAL A 99 15.54 -7.51 5.92
CA VAL A 99 15.24 -7.27 7.33
C VAL A 99 14.57 -8.49 7.99
N MET A 100 13.62 -9.12 7.32
CA MET A 100 12.95 -10.31 7.84
C MET A 100 13.91 -11.49 7.99
N VAL A 101 14.70 -11.80 6.97
CA VAL A 101 15.58 -12.98 6.99
C VAL A 101 16.79 -12.80 7.90
N PHE A 102 17.46 -11.63 7.87
CA PHE A 102 18.70 -11.43 8.62
C PHE A 102 18.50 -10.88 10.03
N LEU A 103 17.42 -10.14 10.30
CA LEU A 103 17.14 -9.58 11.64
C LEU A 103 16.17 -10.44 12.45
N LEU A 104 15.20 -11.14 11.82
CA LEU A 104 14.28 -12.05 12.50
C LEU A 104 14.93 -13.38 12.89
N GLY A 105 15.92 -13.86 12.12
CA GLY A 105 16.69 -15.06 12.45
C GLY A 105 17.41 -14.97 13.83
N GLN A 106 17.36 -13.81 14.49
CA GLN A 106 17.92 -13.57 15.84
C GLN A 106 16.84 -13.44 16.94
N ALA A 107 15.63 -13.98 16.74
CA ALA A 107 14.50 -13.94 17.69
C ALA A 107 14.03 -12.51 18.07
N VAL A 108 14.33 -11.52 17.26
CA VAL A 108 13.88 -10.14 17.46
C VAL A 108 12.56 -9.91 16.73
N LYS A 109 11.51 -9.58 17.47
CA LYS A 109 10.23 -9.16 16.83
C LYS A 109 10.46 -7.84 16.10
N VAL A 110 10.52 -7.89 14.76
CA VAL A 110 10.61 -6.67 13.95
C VAL A 110 9.31 -5.88 14.08
N SER A 111 9.43 -4.63 14.49
CA SER A 111 8.25 -3.76 14.61
C SER A 111 7.71 -3.39 13.23
N SER A 112 6.41 -3.15 13.13
CA SER A 112 5.79 -2.66 11.88
C SER A 112 6.47 -1.38 11.37
N ALA A 113 6.93 -0.52 12.26
CA ALA A 113 7.67 0.69 11.90
C ALA A 113 9.00 0.37 11.20
N ALA A 114 9.75 -0.64 11.66
CA ALA A 114 11.00 -1.05 11.03
C ALA A 114 10.77 -1.60 9.61
N LEU A 115 9.69 -2.37 9.40
CA LEU A 115 9.31 -2.86 8.07
C LEU A 115 8.92 -1.71 7.13
N ILE A 116 8.15 -0.74 7.62
CA ILE A 116 7.77 0.45 6.84
C ILE A 116 9.00 1.26 6.44
N LEU A 117 9.92 1.53 7.40
CA LEU A 117 11.14 2.28 7.12
C LEU A 117 12.06 1.54 6.15
N SER A 118 12.21 0.22 6.28
CA SER A 118 13.00 -0.59 5.35
C SER A 118 12.38 -0.58 3.95
N ALA A 119 11.05 -0.71 3.84
CA ALA A 119 10.35 -0.63 2.55
C ALA A 119 10.55 0.74 1.89
N PHE A 120 10.41 1.82 2.67
CA PHE A 120 10.65 3.18 2.18
C PHE A 120 12.09 3.36 1.69
N PHE A 121 13.09 2.87 2.44
CA PHE A 121 14.49 2.91 2.04
C PHE A 121 14.74 2.16 0.74
N GLY A 122 14.21 0.94 0.58
CA GLY A 122 14.34 0.16 -0.66
C GLY A 122 13.64 0.81 -1.86
N ALA A 123 12.46 1.37 -1.65
CA ALA A 123 11.75 2.15 -2.66
C ALA A 123 12.57 3.37 -3.11
N PHE A 124 13.16 4.09 -2.15
CA PHE A 124 13.99 5.26 -2.40
C PHE A 124 15.29 4.91 -3.16
N LEU A 125 15.94 3.81 -2.80
CA LEU A 125 17.13 3.32 -3.52
C LEU A 125 16.81 2.97 -4.97
N SER A 126 15.72 2.24 -5.22
CA SER A 126 15.28 1.89 -6.57
C SER A 126 14.95 3.12 -7.41
N MET A 127 14.22 4.06 -6.86
CA MET A 127 13.90 5.32 -7.56
C MET A 127 15.18 6.16 -7.78
N GLY A 128 16.08 6.22 -6.79
CA GLY A 128 17.37 6.89 -6.89
C GLY A 128 18.20 6.32 -8.06
N PHE A 129 18.22 5.00 -8.23
CA PHE A 129 18.87 4.37 -9.37
C PHE A 129 18.27 4.81 -10.71
N VAL A 130 16.95 4.82 -10.83
CA VAL A 130 16.27 5.29 -12.06
C VAL A 130 16.61 6.75 -12.36
N LEU A 131 16.63 7.61 -11.33
CA LEU A 131 17.01 9.02 -11.49
C LEU A 131 18.49 9.21 -11.87
N LEU A 132 19.39 8.36 -11.35
CA LEU A 132 20.79 8.37 -11.78
C LEU A 132 20.94 7.97 -13.25
N MET A 133 20.18 6.98 -13.71
CA MET A 133 20.13 6.59 -15.10
C MET A 133 19.58 7.69 -16.02
N ALA A 134 18.73 8.59 -15.49
CA ALA A 134 18.24 9.74 -16.24
C ALA A 134 19.34 10.66 -16.78
N LYS A 135 20.50 10.67 -16.13
CA LYS A 135 21.67 11.44 -16.59
C LYS A 135 22.45 10.77 -17.73
N ALA A 136 22.26 9.47 -17.90
CA ALA A 136 23.01 8.66 -18.87
C ALA A 136 22.16 8.29 -20.11
N VAL A 137 20.86 8.63 -20.10
CA VAL A 137 19.91 8.18 -21.12
C VAL A 137 19.11 9.37 -21.65
N ASP A 138 19.14 9.56 -22.96
CA ASP A 138 18.46 10.69 -23.62
C ASP A 138 16.96 10.47 -23.82
N LYS A 139 16.48 9.22 -23.78
CA LYS A 139 15.08 8.89 -24.09
C LYS A 139 14.30 8.45 -22.84
N MET A 140 13.17 9.07 -22.57
CA MET A 140 12.29 8.72 -21.45
C MET A 140 11.86 7.24 -21.43
N SER A 141 11.65 6.63 -22.61
CA SER A 141 11.35 5.19 -22.71
C SER A 141 12.45 4.31 -22.16
N MET A 142 13.72 4.71 -22.29
CA MET A 142 14.85 3.95 -21.74
C MET A 142 14.92 4.05 -20.21
N LEU A 143 14.42 5.13 -19.61
CA LEU A 143 14.29 5.23 -18.16
C LEU A 143 13.27 4.23 -17.61
N ILE A 144 12.16 4.03 -18.31
CA ILE A 144 11.17 3.01 -17.94
C ILE A 144 11.80 1.63 -18.02
N VAL A 145 12.55 1.34 -19.09
CA VAL A 145 13.29 0.07 -19.22
C VAL A 145 14.28 -0.12 -18.08
N SER A 146 15.02 0.94 -17.70
CA SER A 146 15.93 0.90 -16.54
C SER A 146 15.21 0.58 -15.24
N GLY A 147 14.00 1.15 -15.04
CA GLY A 147 13.14 0.84 -13.89
C GLY A 147 12.67 -0.62 -13.86
N VAL A 148 12.27 -1.14 -15.01
CA VAL A 148 11.90 -2.56 -15.15
C VAL A 148 13.11 -3.46 -14.85
N MET A 149 14.27 -3.14 -15.36
CA MET A 149 15.49 -3.91 -15.13
C MET A 149 15.90 -3.92 -13.65
N ILE A 150 15.89 -2.79 -12.97
CA ILE A 150 16.17 -2.75 -11.52
C ILE A 150 15.11 -3.55 -10.73
N GLY A 151 13.86 -3.52 -11.16
CA GLY A 151 12.78 -4.33 -10.58
C GLY A 151 13.08 -5.82 -10.66
N TYR A 152 13.53 -6.32 -11.82
CA TYR A 152 13.95 -7.72 -12.00
C TYR A 152 15.18 -8.07 -11.18
N ILE A 153 16.18 -7.19 -11.11
CA ILE A 153 17.37 -7.39 -10.28
C ILE A 153 16.97 -7.51 -8.81
N CYS A 154 16.16 -6.58 -8.30
CA CYS A 154 15.67 -6.64 -6.93
C CYS A 154 14.87 -7.92 -6.65
N SER A 155 14.03 -8.36 -7.59
CA SER A 155 13.27 -9.61 -7.45
C SER A 155 14.19 -10.83 -7.42
N ALA A 156 15.17 -10.92 -8.32
CA ALA A 156 16.12 -12.02 -8.34
C ALA A 156 16.95 -12.12 -7.05
N ILE A 157 17.38 -10.95 -6.51
CA ILE A 157 18.08 -10.92 -5.23
C ILE A 157 17.14 -11.34 -4.09
N THR A 158 15.87 -10.90 -4.13
CA THR A 158 14.87 -11.31 -3.12
C THR A 158 14.68 -12.81 -3.14
N ASP A 159 14.51 -13.42 -4.31
CA ASP A 159 14.33 -14.87 -4.46
C ASP A 159 15.57 -15.64 -3.96
N PHE A 160 16.76 -15.10 -4.20
CA PHE A 160 17.99 -15.66 -3.65
C PHE A 160 18.05 -15.56 -2.11
N VAL A 161 17.68 -14.41 -1.54
CA VAL A 161 17.65 -14.21 -0.09
C VAL A 161 16.64 -15.16 0.57
N VAL A 162 15.49 -15.36 -0.05
CA VAL A 162 14.43 -16.24 0.45
C VAL A 162 14.86 -17.71 0.53
N THR A 163 15.85 -18.15 -0.27
CA THR A 163 16.41 -19.51 -0.16
C THR A 163 17.08 -19.79 1.20
N PHE A 164 17.49 -18.75 1.92
CA PHE A 164 18.09 -18.88 3.26
C PHE A 164 17.12 -18.57 4.39
N ALA A 165 15.86 -18.30 4.07
CA ALA A 165 14.83 -17.94 5.04
C ALA A 165 14.19 -19.18 5.64
N GLU A 166 13.67 -19.06 6.86
CA GLU A 166 12.79 -20.05 7.45
C GLU A 166 11.40 -19.99 6.80
N ASP A 167 10.66 -21.10 6.82
CA ASP A 167 9.32 -21.18 6.21
C ASP A 167 8.36 -20.11 6.75
N SER A 168 8.48 -19.77 8.04
CA SER A 168 7.71 -18.70 8.69
C SER A 168 7.96 -17.32 8.07
N ASP A 169 9.21 -17.04 7.71
CA ASP A 169 9.61 -15.75 7.14
C ASP A 169 9.15 -15.63 5.69
N ILE A 170 9.17 -16.75 4.95
CA ILE A 170 8.63 -16.83 3.60
C ILE A 170 7.13 -16.49 3.60
N VAL A 171 6.36 -17.10 4.51
CA VAL A 171 4.92 -16.84 4.65
C VAL A 171 4.66 -15.39 5.05
N ASN A 172 5.43 -14.86 6.00
CA ASN A 172 5.31 -13.49 6.47
C ASN A 172 5.64 -12.48 5.36
N LEU A 173 6.72 -12.70 4.61
CA LEU A 173 7.11 -11.86 3.48
C LEU A 173 6.05 -11.89 2.36
N HIS A 174 5.51 -13.07 2.08
CA HIS A 174 4.44 -13.22 1.10
C HIS A 174 3.18 -12.46 1.53
N GLY A 175 2.73 -12.66 2.77
CA GLY A 175 1.60 -11.92 3.35
C GLY A 175 1.82 -10.41 3.34
N TRP A 176 3.03 -9.97 3.71
CA TRP A 176 3.39 -8.55 3.66
C TRP A 176 3.35 -7.99 2.22
N SER A 177 3.88 -8.73 1.25
CA SER A 177 3.94 -8.28 -0.15
C SER A 177 2.57 -8.17 -0.83
N GLN A 178 1.60 -8.96 -0.40
CA GLN A 178 0.22 -8.85 -0.88
C GLN A 178 -0.51 -7.63 -0.30
N GLY A 179 -0.08 -7.18 0.87
CA GLY A 179 -0.72 -6.09 1.60
C GLY A 179 -2.04 -6.51 2.25
N SER A 180 -2.41 -5.84 3.33
CA SER A 180 -3.69 -6.07 4.00
C SER A 180 -4.10 -4.83 4.78
N PHE A 181 -5.38 -4.48 4.70
CA PHE A 181 -5.99 -3.46 5.55
C PHE A 181 -6.59 -4.03 6.84
N SER A 182 -6.43 -5.35 7.10
CA SER A 182 -7.12 -6.01 8.24
C SER A 182 -6.71 -5.48 9.61
N GLY A 183 -5.46 -5.03 9.76
CA GLY A 183 -4.91 -4.48 11.02
C GLY A 183 -4.95 -2.96 11.12
N MET A 184 -5.67 -2.26 10.25
CA MET A 184 -5.70 -0.79 10.26
C MET A 184 -6.49 -0.26 11.47
N SER A 185 -5.86 0.67 12.19
CA SER A 185 -6.41 1.40 13.34
C SER A 185 -6.52 2.89 13.02
N TRP A 186 -7.20 3.66 13.89
CA TRP A 186 -7.29 5.11 13.76
C TRP A 186 -5.93 5.81 13.75
N SER A 187 -4.95 5.31 14.50
CA SER A 187 -3.60 5.88 14.48
C SER A 187 -2.96 5.70 13.09
N ASN A 188 -3.18 4.58 12.43
CA ASN A 188 -2.69 4.34 11.08
C ASN A 188 -3.36 5.27 10.05
N VAL A 189 -4.68 5.51 10.20
CA VAL A 189 -5.42 6.46 9.35
C VAL A 189 -4.85 7.88 9.49
N GLN A 190 -4.62 8.32 10.74
CA GLN A 190 -4.05 9.65 11.00
C GLN A 190 -2.66 9.81 10.40
N VAL A 191 -1.77 8.83 10.61
CA VAL A 191 -0.42 8.86 10.04
C VAL A 191 -0.48 8.85 8.51
N ALA A 192 -1.31 7.99 7.91
CA ALA A 192 -1.48 7.95 6.46
C ALA A 192 -2.01 9.28 5.91
N ALA A 193 -3.01 9.88 6.56
CA ALA A 193 -3.57 11.16 6.15
C ALA A 193 -2.56 12.30 6.21
N ILE A 194 -1.75 12.35 7.29
CA ILE A 194 -0.70 13.36 7.45
C ILE A 194 0.39 13.18 6.38
N VAL A 195 0.91 11.96 6.22
CA VAL A 195 1.99 11.68 5.26
C VAL A 195 1.54 11.96 3.83
N VAL A 196 0.35 11.48 3.45
CA VAL A 196 -0.21 11.73 2.11
C VAL A 196 -0.51 13.21 1.92
N GLY A 197 -1.08 13.89 2.93
CA GLY A 197 -1.38 15.32 2.84
C GLY A 197 -0.14 16.23 2.75
N ILE A 198 1.02 15.80 3.28
CA ILE A 198 2.30 16.52 3.11
C ILE A 198 2.92 16.24 1.75
N ALA A 199 2.74 14.99 1.23
CA ALA A 199 3.36 14.56 -0.02
C ALA A 199 2.58 14.99 -1.29
N ALA A 200 1.28 15.31 -1.15
CA ALA A 200 0.39 15.72 -2.26
C ALA A 200 0.43 17.20 -2.53
#